data_9e3167f1a62e9b86a43dc9a8ba06d01a
#
_entry.id   9e3167f1a62e9b86a43dc9a8ba06d01a
#
_cell.length_a   1.000
_cell.length_b   1.000
_cell.length_c   1.000
_cell.angle_alpha   90.00
_cell.angle_beta   90.00
_cell.angle_gamma   90.00
#
_symmetry.space_group_name_H-M   'P 1'
#
loop_
_entity.id
_entity.type
_entity.pdbx_description
1 polymer ?
#
loop_
_entity_poly.entity_id
_entity_poly.type
_entity_poly.pdbx_seq_one_letter_code
_entity_poly.pdbx_strand_id
1 'polypeptide(L)'
;MFSKDSFKEKEKISSVLQNLYNDNANISFILNFDEFIKKPSKNLSIRVNERGAGWTKSCGSGATASAAFLMQLFSSEEYGPTISKVVIEQSGGLLTVERRQVKSSQHLFLSGPSEHEYESVWNENIT
;
A
#
# COMPACT_ATOMS: atom_id res chain seq x y z
N MET A 1 -10.57 -10.08 -6.26
CA MET A 1 -10.07 -10.37 -7.63
C MET A 1 -10.65 -9.36 -8.61
N PHE A 2 -9.89 -9.00 -9.60
CA PHE A 2 -10.39 -8.11 -10.65
C PHE A 2 -11.39 -8.83 -11.55
N SER A 3 -12.43 -8.13 -12.02
CA SER A 3 -13.22 -8.61 -13.14
C SER A 3 -12.33 -8.61 -14.39
N LYS A 4 -12.74 -9.34 -15.41
CA LYS A 4 -11.96 -9.48 -16.65
C LYS A 4 -11.71 -8.13 -17.32
N ASP A 5 -12.73 -7.29 -17.39
CA ASP A 5 -12.61 -5.96 -18.01
C ASP A 5 -11.80 -5.01 -17.11
N SER A 6 -12.00 -5.08 -15.80
CA SER A 6 -11.25 -4.30 -14.84
C SER A 6 -9.76 -4.66 -14.85
N PHE A 7 -9.45 -5.94 -15.01
CA PHE A 7 -8.07 -6.42 -15.10
C PHE A 7 -7.36 -5.83 -16.33
N LYS A 8 -8.01 -5.89 -17.49
CA LYS A 8 -7.45 -5.33 -18.72
C LYS A 8 -7.22 -3.84 -18.61
N GLU A 9 -8.17 -3.13 -18.03
CA GLU A 9 -8.05 -1.69 -17.81
C GLU A 9 -6.87 -1.36 -16.90
N LYS A 10 -6.72 -2.10 -15.81
CA LYS A 10 -5.62 -1.89 -14.87
C LYS A 10 -4.27 -2.24 -15.48
N GLU A 11 -4.20 -3.26 -16.32
CA GLU A 11 -2.97 -3.58 -17.04
C GLU A 11 -2.57 -2.44 -17.97
N LYS A 12 -3.55 -1.87 -18.68
CA LYS A 12 -3.31 -0.75 -19.58
C LYS A 12 -2.80 0.47 -18.82
N ILE A 13 -3.44 0.81 -17.71
CA ILE A 13 -3.02 1.91 -16.86
C ILE A 13 -1.60 1.67 -16.34
N SER A 14 -1.32 0.47 -15.85
CA SER A 14 0.01 0.11 -15.36
C SER A 14 1.07 0.27 -16.44
N SER A 15 0.80 -0.19 -17.65
CA SER A 15 1.76 -0.08 -18.75
C SER A 15 2.07 1.37 -19.09
N VAL A 16 1.04 2.22 -19.12
CA VAL A 16 1.22 3.65 -19.40
C VAL A 16 2.06 4.30 -18.31
N LEU A 17 1.72 4.05 -17.04
CA LEU A 17 2.44 4.64 -15.92
C LEU A 17 3.88 4.14 -15.83
N GLN A 18 4.09 2.84 -16.01
CA GLN A 18 5.44 2.28 -16.00
C GLN A 18 6.29 2.85 -17.12
N ASN A 19 5.71 3.02 -18.29
CA ASN A 19 6.41 3.61 -19.42
C ASN A 19 6.82 5.06 -19.16
N LEU A 20 5.94 5.84 -18.52
CA LEU A 20 6.24 7.22 -18.14
C LEU A 20 7.42 7.32 -17.18
N TYR A 21 7.66 6.29 -16.37
CA TYR A 21 8.75 6.24 -15.41
C TYR A 21 9.89 5.34 -15.87
N ASN A 22 10.02 5.11 -17.17
CA ASN A 22 11.07 4.29 -17.79
C ASN A 22 11.12 2.87 -17.19
N ASP A 23 9.95 2.29 -16.98
CA ASP A 23 9.78 0.96 -16.38
C ASP A 23 10.39 0.82 -14.98
N ASN A 24 10.49 1.93 -14.25
CA ASN A 24 11.07 1.96 -12.90
C ASN A 24 10.02 2.06 -11.79
N ALA A 25 8.74 1.89 -12.10
CA ALA A 25 7.68 2.05 -11.12
C ALA A 25 6.93 0.74 -10.87
N ASN A 26 6.60 0.49 -9.61
CA ASN A 26 5.61 -0.49 -9.22
C ASN A 26 4.27 0.24 -9.05
N ILE A 27 3.20 -0.33 -9.57
CA ILE A 27 1.89 0.31 -9.53
C ILE A 27 0.98 -0.48 -8.58
N SER A 28 0.56 0.19 -7.52
CA SER A 28 -0.36 -0.41 -6.53
C SER A 28 -1.78 0.09 -6.77
N PHE A 29 -2.72 -0.83 -6.79
CA PHE A 29 -4.14 -0.49 -6.90
C PHE A 29 -4.82 -0.81 -5.59
N ILE A 30 -5.47 0.19 -5.00
CA ILE A 30 -6.28 0.01 -3.79
C ILE A 30 -7.69 -0.35 -4.27
N LEU A 31 -8.18 -1.52 -3.88
CA LEU A 31 -9.44 -2.06 -4.39
C LEU A 31 -10.67 -1.65 -3.59
N ASN A 32 -10.49 -1.34 -2.30
CA ASN A 32 -11.61 -1.07 -1.41
C ASN A 32 -11.45 0.27 -0.68
N PHE A 33 -11.02 1.29 -1.43
CA PHE A 33 -10.72 2.60 -0.86
C PHE A 33 -11.92 3.19 -0.10
N ASP A 34 -13.10 3.19 -0.72
CA ASP A 34 -14.30 3.77 -0.11
C ASP A 34 -14.71 3.06 1.17
N GLU A 35 -14.63 1.73 1.20
CA GLU A 35 -14.92 0.95 2.39
C GLU A 35 -13.93 1.23 3.50
N PHE A 36 -12.66 1.32 3.15
CA PHE A 36 -11.60 1.58 4.12
C PHE A 36 -11.75 2.96 4.74
N ILE A 37 -12.06 3.98 3.95
CA ILE A 37 -12.26 5.33 4.46
C ILE A 37 -13.41 5.37 5.46
N LYS A 38 -14.50 4.66 5.20
CA LYS A 38 -15.64 4.60 6.10
C LYS A 38 -15.33 3.84 7.39
N LYS A 39 -14.47 2.84 7.31
CA LYS A 39 -14.12 2.02 8.47
C LYS A 39 -12.65 1.58 8.39
N PRO A 40 -11.70 2.42 8.87
CA PRO A 40 -10.27 2.12 8.75
C PRO A 40 -9.78 0.91 9.54
N SER A 41 -10.63 0.30 10.37
CA SER A 41 -10.30 -0.94 11.06
C SER A 41 -10.39 -2.17 10.15
N LYS A 42 -10.95 -2.01 8.95
CA LYS A 42 -11.00 -3.08 7.96
C LYS A 42 -9.64 -3.23 7.28
N ASN A 43 -9.42 -4.41 6.69
CA ASN A 43 -8.21 -4.63 5.90
C ASN A 43 -8.26 -3.79 4.62
N LEU A 44 -7.12 -3.22 4.26
CA LEU A 44 -6.97 -2.54 2.98
C LEU A 44 -6.59 -3.57 1.94
N SER A 45 -7.36 -3.67 0.88
CA SER A 45 -7.14 -4.64 -0.18
C SER A 45 -6.38 -3.99 -1.33
N ILE A 46 -5.23 -4.55 -1.70
CA ILE A 46 -4.41 -4.02 -2.80
C ILE A 46 -3.99 -5.12 -3.76
N ARG A 47 -3.64 -4.69 -4.97
CA ARG A 47 -2.95 -5.54 -5.95
C ARG A 47 -1.84 -4.69 -6.56
N VAL A 48 -0.69 -5.30 -6.76
CA VAL A 48 0.50 -4.59 -7.21
C VAL A 48 1.00 -5.20 -8.52
N ASN A 49 1.19 -4.33 -9.51
CA ASN A 49 1.88 -4.69 -10.73
C ASN A 49 3.33 -4.22 -10.58
N GLU A 50 4.24 -5.17 -10.38
CA GLU A 50 5.62 -4.87 -10.12
C GLU A 50 6.44 -4.77 -11.41
N ARG A 51 7.37 -3.85 -11.39
CA ARG A 51 8.32 -3.66 -12.48
C ARG A 51 9.05 -4.97 -12.80
N GLY A 52 8.93 -5.43 -14.04
CA GLY A 52 9.63 -6.63 -14.52
C GLY A 52 9.03 -7.96 -14.08
N ALA A 53 8.10 -7.95 -13.12
CA ALA A 53 7.50 -9.18 -12.59
C ALA A 53 6.00 -9.28 -12.84
N GLY A 54 5.34 -8.19 -13.24
CA GLY A 54 3.91 -8.16 -13.46
C GLY A 54 3.12 -8.21 -12.17
N TRP A 55 1.93 -8.80 -12.21
CA TRP A 55 1.09 -8.94 -11.03
C TRP A 55 1.68 -9.94 -10.06
N THR A 56 1.98 -9.49 -8.85
CA THR A 56 2.58 -10.32 -7.82
C THR A 56 1.59 -10.62 -6.70
N LYS A 57 1.79 -11.75 -6.03
CA LYS A 57 0.91 -12.19 -4.94
C LYS A 57 1.15 -11.41 -3.66
N SER A 58 2.37 -10.94 -3.46
CA SER A 58 2.74 -10.21 -2.27
C SER A 58 3.88 -9.26 -2.60
N CYS A 59 3.73 -8.02 -2.18
CA CYS A 59 4.74 -6.98 -2.42
C CYS A 59 4.83 -6.12 -1.16
N GLY A 60 5.94 -6.27 -0.43
CA GLY A 60 6.17 -5.53 0.81
C GLY A 60 6.28 -4.03 0.58
N SER A 61 6.99 -3.61 -0.47
CA SER A 61 7.14 -2.18 -0.79
C SER A 61 5.83 -1.56 -1.22
N GLY A 62 5.01 -2.29 -1.99
CA GLY A 62 3.68 -1.82 -2.39
C GLY A 62 2.74 -1.68 -1.20
N ALA A 63 2.80 -2.63 -0.26
CA ALA A 63 2.01 -2.58 0.97
C ALA A 63 2.42 -1.38 1.82
N THR A 64 3.72 -1.17 2.01
CA THR A 64 4.25 -0.06 2.80
C THR A 64 3.87 1.28 2.19
N ALA A 65 4.02 1.43 0.89
CA ALA A 65 3.67 2.67 0.19
C ALA A 65 2.17 2.97 0.28
N SER A 66 1.34 1.95 0.12
CA SER A 66 -0.12 2.11 0.22
C SER A 66 -0.53 2.52 1.64
N ALA A 67 0.05 1.88 2.65
CA ALA A 67 -0.22 2.22 4.05
C ALA A 67 0.24 3.64 4.37
N ALA A 68 1.43 4.03 3.91
CA ALA A 68 1.95 5.39 4.14
C ALA A 68 1.02 6.44 3.53
N PHE A 69 0.53 6.19 2.34
CA PHE A 69 -0.43 7.09 1.69
C PHE A 69 -1.71 7.25 2.53
N LEU A 70 -2.27 6.15 2.98
CA LEU A 70 -3.50 6.18 3.80
C LEU A 70 -3.25 6.85 5.16
N MET A 71 -2.12 6.59 5.79
CA MET A 71 -1.77 7.23 7.06
C MET A 71 -1.62 8.74 6.89
N GLN A 72 -1.02 9.18 5.79
CA GLN A 72 -0.90 10.60 5.48
C GLN A 72 -2.27 11.22 5.22
N LEU A 73 -3.13 10.54 4.47
CA LEU A 73 -4.48 11.00 4.18
C LEU A 73 -5.28 11.19 5.46
N PHE A 74 -5.20 10.23 6.39
CA PHE A 74 -5.91 10.27 7.67
C PHE A 74 -5.24 11.18 8.70
N SER A 75 -4.11 11.78 8.39
CA SER A 75 -3.52 12.79 9.27
C SER A 75 -4.22 14.14 9.13
N SER A 76 -5.03 14.33 8.11
CA SER A 76 -5.86 15.52 7.95
C SER A 76 -7.20 15.31 8.67
N GLU A 77 -7.77 16.39 9.21
CA GLU A 77 -9.05 16.32 9.93
C GLU A 77 -10.21 15.91 9.02
N GLU A 78 -10.02 16.02 7.72
CA GLU A 78 -11.07 15.77 6.73
C GLU A 78 -11.55 14.31 6.72
N TYR A 79 -10.64 13.35 6.99
CA TYR A 79 -10.94 11.93 6.88
C TYR A 79 -11.09 11.21 8.22
N GLY A 80 -10.99 11.94 9.31
CA GLY A 80 -11.20 11.38 10.64
C GLY A 80 -9.92 11.22 11.46
N PRO A 81 -9.96 10.39 12.51
CA PRO A 81 -8.83 10.26 13.42
C PRO A 81 -7.60 9.64 12.73
N THR A 82 -6.43 10.04 13.22
CA THR A 82 -5.16 9.53 12.74
C THR A 82 -5.07 8.01 12.94
N ILE A 83 -4.62 7.31 11.92
CA ILE A 83 -4.37 5.87 12.01
C ILE A 83 -2.87 5.61 12.04
N SER A 84 -2.47 4.59 12.81
CA SER A 84 -1.06 4.23 12.95
C SER A 84 -0.77 2.81 12.51
N LYS A 85 -1.79 2.06 12.12
CA LYS A 85 -1.65 0.66 11.74
C LYS A 85 -2.64 0.33 10.63
N VAL A 86 -2.16 -0.35 9.61
CA VAL A 86 -3.00 -0.81 8.50
C VAL A 86 -2.67 -2.26 8.23
N VAL A 87 -3.70 -3.10 8.16
CA VAL A 87 -3.55 -4.48 7.71
C VAL A 87 -3.84 -4.51 6.22
N ILE A 88 -2.88 -4.98 5.46
CA ILE A 88 -2.93 -4.99 3.99
C ILE A 88 -3.21 -6.40 3.51
N GLU A 89 -4.27 -6.55 2.72
CA GLU A 89 -4.59 -7.82 2.08
C GLU A 89 -4.10 -7.81 0.65
N GLN A 90 -3.32 -8.82 0.30
CA GLN A 90 -2.92 -9.12 -1.07
C GLN A 90 -3.29 -10.56 -1.38
N SER A 91 -3.20 -10.97 -2.66
CA SER A 91 -3.56 -12.34 -3.02
C SER A 91 -2.72 -13.40 -2.31
N GLY A 92 -1.51 -13.05 -1.91
CA GLY A 92 -0.61 -13.97 -1.19
C GLY A 92 -0.77 -13.97 0.32
N GLY A 93 -1.64 -13.13 0.89
CA GLY A 93 -1.87 -13.10 2.33
C GLY A 93 -1.95 -11.71 2.90
N LEU A 94 -1.84 -11.63 4.22
CA LEU A 94 -1.95 -10.38 4.96
C LEU A 94 -0.58 -9.89 5.39
N LEU A 95 -0.38 -8.59 5.30
CA LEU A 95 0.78 -7.89 5.86
C LEU A 95 0.27 -6.76 6.74
N THR A 96 0.98 -6.47 7.81
CA THR A 96 0.64 -5.35 8.69
C THR A 96 1.71 -4.29 8.59
N VAL A 97 1.29 -3.04 8.40
CA VAL A 97 2.18 -1.89 8.40
C VAL A 97 1.81 -1.01 9.58
N GLU A 98 2.78 -0.76 10.44
CA GLU A 98 2.57 0.05 11.65
C GLU A 98 3.56 1.19 11.69
N ARG A 99 3.04 2.38 12.01
CA ARG A 99 3.88 3.56 12.23
C ARG A 99 4.22 3.65 13.71
N ARG A 100 5.51 3.74 14.01
CA ARG A 100 6.00 3.91 15.37
C ARG A 100 6.97 5.06 15.41
N GLN A 101 6.96 5.78 16.52
CA GLN A 101 7.94 6.83 16.76
C GLN A 101 9.16 6.22 17.43
N VAL A 102 10.32 6.39 16.80
CA VAL A 102 11.59 5.94 17.35
C VAL A 102 12.47 7.18 17.49
N LYS A 103 12.74 7.58 18.72
CA LYS A 103 13.40 8.85 19.04
C LYS A 103 12.61 10.02 18.45
N SER A 104 13.20 10.82 17.56
CA SER A 104 12.51 11.95 16.93
C SER A 104 12.02 11.65 15.50
N SER A 105 12.15 10.39 15.07
CA SER A 105 11.82 9.98 13.71
C SER A 105 10.62 9.05 13.69
N GLN A 106 9.86 9.12 12.60
CA GLN A 106 8.77 8.18 12.38
C GLN A 106 9.24 7.04 11.48
N HIS A 107 8.96 5.83 11.91
CA HIS A 107 9.36 4.62 11.21
C HIS A 107 8.15 3.77 10.88
N LEU A 108 8.21 3.08 9.76
CA LEU A 108 7.20 2.11 9.37
C LEU A 108 7.76 0.71 9.55
N PHE A 109 6.99 -0.13 10.21
CA PHE A 109 7.33 -1.52 10.47
C PHE A 109 6.40 -2.42 9.70
N LEU A 110 6.96 -3.27 8.87
CA LEU A 110 6.22 -4.23 8.07
C LEU A 110 6.38 -5.61 8.69
N SER A 111 5.26 -6.26 9.01
CA SER A 111 5.28 -7.60 9.56
C SER A 111 4.31 -8.50 8.79
N GLY A 112 4.63 -9.78 8.74
CA GLY A 112 3.83 -10.78 8.04
C GLY A 112 3.64 -12.03 8.88
N PRO A 113 2.97 -13.04 8.34
CA PRO A 113 2.66 -14.27 9.08
C PRO A 113 3.89 -15.08 9.48
N SER A 114 5.07 -14.81 8.93
CA SER A 114 6.31 -15.49 9.27
C SER A 114 6.99 -14.94 10.52
N GLU A 115 6.36 -14.03 11.25
CA GLU A 115 6.88 -13.38 12.46
C GLU A 115 8.13 -12.51 12.26
N HIS A 116 8.56 -12.34 11.02
CA HIS A 116 9.65 -11.42 10.71
C HIS A 116 9.11 -10.01 10.58
N GLU A 117 9.79 -9.08 11.22
CA GLU A 117 9.45 -7.67 11.14
C GLU A 117 10.54 -6.93 10.36
N TYR A 118 10.11 -6.11 9.42
CA TYR A 118 11.00 -5.29 8.61
C TYR A 118 10.71 -3.83 8.87
N GLU A 119 11.76 -3.04 9.07
CA GLU A 119 11.64 -1.62 9.30
C GLU A 119 11.91 -0.85 8.02
N SER A 120 11.07 0.15 7.77
CA SER A 120 11.26 1.11 6.68
C SER A 120 11.16 2.52 7.26
N VAL A 121 12.10 3.38 6.90
CA VAL A 121 12.05 4.77 7.36
C VAL A 121 11.05 5.55 6.52
N TRP A 122 10.08 6.15 7.20
CA TRP A 122 9.10 7.01 6.54
C TRP A 122 9.56 8.46 6.62
N ASN A 123 9.68 9.09 5.46
CA ASN A 123 10.05 10.49 5.36
C ASN A 123 8.86 11.30 4.85
N GLU A 124 8.35 12.20 5.69
CA GLU A 124 7.21 13.05 5.36
C GLU A 124 7.48 14.01 4.20
N ASN A 125 8.74 14.25 3.89
CA ASN A 125 9.13 15.14 2.79
C ASN A 125 9.12 14.44 1.42
N ILE A 126 8.86 13.16 1.39
CA ILE A 126 8.70 12.41 0.15
C ILE A 126 7.23 12.45 -0.24
N THR A 127 6.93 13.19 -1.25
CA THR A 127 5.58 13.32 -1.77
C THR A 127 5.47 12.69 -3.14
#